data_086888b1e33c94e50cf422946915e260
#
_entry.id   086888b1e33c94e50cf422946915e260
#
_cell.length_a   1.000
_cell.length_b   1.000
_cell.length_c   1.000
_cell.angle_alpha   90.00
_cell.angle_beta   90.00
_cell.angle_gamma   90.00
#
_symmetry.space_group_name_H-M   'P 1'
#
loop_
_entity.id
_entity.type
_entity.pdbx_description
1 polymer ?
#
loop_
_entity_poly.entity_id
_entity_poly.type
_entity_poly.pdbx_seq_one_letter_code
_entity_poly.pdbx_strand_id
1 'polypeptide(L)'
;RVATILGGGRYFFTPEEQGGKREDGRNLLDEIKESHIVLTEKNQLSEISSSLDKQVLGLFADEHLRDEDKKDNHDLEPSLAEMLQYSITRSDLLMNQGCEGFFIMAEGSQVDWAGHVNDFDYLIREMEDFDEAVDLALEIAKERQDTLVLVTSDHEVGGLLIEPANPIDNSLDDVKFSFNTAVGSGTHTGVPVPVYAY
;
A
#
# COMPACT_ATOMS: atom_id res chain seq x y z
N ARG A 1 -18.71 -7.82 3.77
CA ARG A 1 -17.66 -8.70 4.27
C ARG A 1 -16.36 -8.36 3.54
N VAL A 2 -15.27 -8.09 4.28
CA VAL A 2 -13.95 -7.88 3.67
C VAL A 2 -13.42 -9.24 3.22
N ALA A 3 -13.09 -9.38 1.94
CA ALA A 3 -12.65 -10.66 1.36
C ALA A 3 -11.14 -10.85 1.45
N THR A 4 -10.38 -9.76 1.37
CA THR A 4 -8.91 -9.77 1.33
C THR A 4 -8.37 -8.56 2.10
N ILE A 5 -7.35 -8.80 2.95
CA ILE A 5 -6.56 -7.77 3.64
C ILE A 5 -5.10 -8.18 3.46
N LEU A 6 -4.26 -7.29 2.96
CA LEU A 6 -2.83 -7.52 2.72
C LEU A 6 -2.01 -6.35 3.30
N GLY A 7 -0.91 -6.66 3.95
CA GLY A 7 -0.03 -5.65 4.54
C GLY A 7 0.95 -6.24 5.56
N GLY A 8 1.36 -5.44 6.52
CA GLY A 8 2.15 -5.85 7.66
C GLY A 8 1.33 -6.08 8.93
N GLY A 9 2.01 -6.08 10.10
CA GLY A 9 1.35 -6.10 11.41
C GLY A 9 1.22 -7.45 12.08
N ARG A 10 1.98 -8.47 11.67
CA ARG A 10 1.90 -9.84 12.22
C ARG A 10 2.07 -9.89 13.73
N TYR A 11 2.91 -9.03 14.32
CA TYR A 11 3.11 -8.95 15.76
C TYR A 11 1.84 -8.66 16.55
N PHE A 12 0.90 -7.94 15.97
CA PHE A 12 -0.36 -7.59 16.63
C PHE A 12 -1.39 -8.72 16.63
N PHE A 13 -1.11 -9.82 15.93
CA PHE A 13 -1.93 -11.01 15.90
C PHE A 13 -1.40 -12.13 16.80
N THR A 14 -0.14 -12.05 17.25
CA THR A 14 0.52 -13.07 18.04
C THR A 14 0.84 -12.58 19.46
N PRO A 15 0.76 -13.45 20.49
CA PRO A 15 1.06 -13.06 21.88
C PRO A 15 2.55 -12.86 22.11
N GLU A 16 2.90 -12.08 23.13
CA GLU A 16 4.30 -11.82 23.53
C GLU A 16 5.11 -13.10 23.77
N GLU A 17 4.49 -14.11 24.36
CA GLU A 17 5.12 -15.42 24.62
C GLU A 17 5.54 -16.17 23.35
N GLN A 18 4.96 -15.79 22.20
CA GLN A 18 5.27 -16.32 20.87
C GLN A 18 6.01 -15.30 19.99
N GLY A 19 6.57 -14.26 20.59
CA GLY A 19 7.35 -13.24 19.90
C GLY A 19 6.51 -12.11 19.27
N GLY A 20 5.21 -12.04 19.57
CA GLY A 20 4.33 -10.96 19.13
C GLY A 20 4.24 -9.79 20.11
N LYS A 21 3.19 -8.99 20.00
CA LYS A 21 2.92 -7.81 20.85
C LYS A 21 1.56 -7.85 21.56
N ARG A 22 0.89 -8.99 21.60
CA ARG A 22 -0.40 -9.11 22.29
C ARG A 22 -0.20 -9.47 23.75
N GLU A 23 -0.67 -8.62 24.64
CA GLU A 23 -0.59 -8.80 26.10
C GLU A 23 -1.70 -9.72 26.66
N ASP A 24 -2.75 -10.00 25.86
CA ASP A 24 -3.90 -10.82 26.26
C ASP A 24 -3.68 -12.34 26.12
N GLY A 25 -2.48 -12.75 25.71
CA GLY A 25 -2.09 -14.16 25.54
C GLY A 25 -2.75 -14.87 24.35
N ARG A 26 -3.57 -14.18 23.55
CA ARG A 26 -4.28 -14.79 22.42
C ARG A 26 -3.42 -14.81 21.17
N ASN A 27 -3.47 -15.93 20.44
CA ASN A 27 -2.97 -16.02 19.07
C ASN A 27 -4.15 -15.92 18.09
N LEU A 28 -4.36 -14.73 17.52
CA LEU A 28 -5.49 -14.51 16.61
C LEU A 28 -5.32 -15.27 15.29
N LEU A 29 -4.08 -15.58 14.85
CA LEU A 29 -3.85 -16.37 13.63
C LEU A 29 -4.36 -17.80 13.82
N ASP A 30 -4.20 -18.37 15.02
CA ASP A 30 -4.75 -19.68 15.33
C ASP A 30 -6.28 -19.67 15.40
N GLU A 31 -6.86 -18.59 15.91
CA GLU A 31 -8.31 -18.47 16.06
C GLU A 31 -9.04 -18.34 14.71
N ILE A 32 -8.39 -17.72 13.72
CA ILE A 32 -9.02 -17.44 12.40
C ILE A 32 -8.74 -18.50 11.32
N LYS A 33 -7.86 -19.46 11.57
CA LYS A 33 -7.40 -20.45 10.54
C LYS A 33 -8.51 -21.23 9.84
N GLU A 34 -9.65 -21.42 10.51
CA GLU A 34 -10.80 -22.09 9.91
C GLU A 34 -11.56 -21.21 8.93
N SER A 35 -11.52 -19.88 9.12
CA SER A 35 -12.27 -18.89 8.33
C SER A 35 -11.39 -18.07 7.38
N HIS A 36 -10.06 -18.09 7.59
CA HIS A 36 -9.10 -17.31 6.81
C HIS A 36 -7.96 -18.18 6.27
N ILE A 37 -7.44 -17.75 5.13
CA ILE A 37 -6.15 -18.16 4.60
C ILE A 37 -5.17 -17.08 5.05
N VAL A 38 -4.13 -17.48 5.79
CA VAL A 38 -3.08 -16.56 6.26
C VAL A 38 -1.88 -16.70 5.32
N LEU A 39 -1.46 -15.58 4.73
CA LEU A 39 -0.24 -15.49 3.92
C LEU A 39 0.81 -14.70 4.70
N THR A 40 2.05 -15.18 4.71
CA THR A 40 3.17 -14.55 5.44
C THR A 40 4.40 -14.32 4.56
N GLU A 41 4.38 -14.82 3.34
CA GLU A 41 5.49 -14.73 2.40
C GLU A 41 4.98 -14.32 1.01
N LYS A 42 5.73 -13.47 0.31
CA LYS A 42 5.41 -12.94 -1.01
C LYS A 42 5.08 -14.04 -2.04
N ASN A 43 5.84 -15.14 -2.04
CA ASN A 43 5.65 -16.24 -3.00
C ASN A 43 4.25 -16.88 -2.92
N GLN A 44 3.59 -16.78 -1.76
CA GLN A 44 2.23 -17.29 -1.57
C GLN A 44 1.17 -16.49 -2.34
N LEU A 45 1.49 -15.27 -2.79
CA LEU A 45 0.60 -14.49 -3.67
C LEU A 45 0.46 -15.12 -5.06
N SER A 46 1.41 -15.93 -5.50
CA SER A 46 1.31 -16.66 -6.78
C SER A 46 0.31 -17.82 -6.71
N GLU A 47 0.01 -18.31 -5.52
CA GLU A 47 -0.94 -19.39 -5.28
C GLU A 47 -2.31 -18.83 -4.89
N ILE A 48 -3.09 -18.42 -5.89
CA ILE A 48 -4.46 -17.96 -5.60
C ILE A 48 -5.26 -19.16 -5.15
N SER A 49 -5.58 -19.17 -3.86
CA SER A 49 -6.35 -20.26 -3.26
C SER A 49 -7.72 -20.39 -3.92
N SER A 50 -8.05 -21.61 -4.33
CA SER A 50 -9.39 -21.98 -4.83
C SER A 50 -10.47 -21.98 -3.73
N SER A 51 -10.07 -21.89 -2.46
CA SER A 51 -10.99 -21.78 -1.31
C SER A 51 -11.57 -20.36 -1.22
N LEU A 52 -12.53 -20.05 -2.07
CA LEU A 52 -13.18 -18.73 -2.12
C LEU A 52 -14.22 -18.51 -1.01
N ASP A 53 -14.53 -19.53 -0.24
CA ASP A 53 -15.35 -19.50 0.97
C ASP A 53 -14.62 -18.85 2.16
N LYS A 54 -13.29 -18.91 2.20
CA LYS A 54 -12.45 -18.28 3.23
C LYS A 54 -12.05 -16.84 2.84
N GLN A 55 -11.78 -16.02 3.84
CA GLN A 55 -11.15 -14.70 3.66
C GLN A 55 -9.63 -14.86 3.55
N VAL A 56 -8.94 -13.87 3.01
CA VAL A 56 -7.47 -13.85 2.96
C VAL A 56 -6.95 -12.75 3.87
N LEU A 57 -5.96 -13.10 4.68
CA LEU A 57 -5.19 -12.18 5.50
C LEU A 57 -3.70 -12.37 5.19
N GLY A 58 -3.10 -11.42 4.50
CA GLY A 58 -1.66 -11.38 4.23
C GLY A 58 -0.94 -10.47 5.22
N LEU A 59 0.01 -11.02 5.97
CA LEU A 59 0.79 -10.32 6.98
C LEU A 59 2.28 -10.55 6.68
N PHE A 60 2.82 -9.80 5.72
CA PHE A 60 4.15 -10.04 5.14
C PHE A 60 5.30 -9.47 5.98
N ALA A 61 4.99 -8.61 6.96
CA ALA A 61 5.94 -8.06 7.90
C ALA A 61 5.42 -8.15 9.35
N ASP A 62 6.33 -8.09 10.31
CA ASP A 62 6.00 -8.11 11.73
C ASP A 62 5.28 -6.84 12.17
N GLU A 63 5.73 -5.68 11.69
CA GLU A 63 5.11 -4.36 11.88
C GLU A 63 4.66 -3.81 10.52
N HIS A 64 5.27 -2.74 10.06
CA HIS A 64 5.02 -2.18 8.72
C HIS A 64 5.84 -2.92 7.67
N LEU A 65 5.39 -2.91 6.42
CA LEU A 65 6.23 -3.29 5.29
C LEU A 65 7.43 -2.34 5.24
N ARG A 66 8.57 -2.80 4.78
CA ARG A 66 9.78 -1.98 4.68
C ARG A 66 9.63 -0.96 3.57
N ASP A 67 10.33 0.16 3.74
CA ASP A 67 10.48 1.11 2.63
C ASP A 67 11.27 0.46 1.46
N GLU A 68 11.06 0.99 0.26
CA GLU A 68 11.62 0.41 -0.97
C GLU A 68 13.16 0.31 -0.96
N ASP A 69 13.86 1.22 -0.28
CA ASP A 69 15.32 1.20 -0.15
C ASP A 69 15.83 0.05 0.73
N LYS A 70 15.03 -0.37 1.70
CA LYS A 70 15.38 -1.43 2.67
C LYS A 70 14.90 -2.81 2.26
N LYS A 71 14.23 -2.91 1.13
CA LYS A 71 13.88 -4.21 0.52
C LYS A 71 15.10 -4.86 -0.13
N ASP A 72 16.20 -5.03 0.62
CA ASP A 72 17.40 -5.76 0.17
C ASP A 72 17.10 -7.17 -0.35
N ASN A 73 15.90 -7.67 -0.06
CA ASN A 73 15.34 -8.90 -0.59
C ASN A 73 13.89 -8.61 -1.07
N HIS A 74 13.75 -8.13 -2.29
CA HIS A 74 12.46 -8.07 -3.00
C HIS A 74 11.69 -9.39 -3.01
N ASP A 75 12.35 -10.47 -2.55
CA ASP A 75 11.79 -11.82 -2.50
C ASP A 75 10.91 -12.08 -1.27
N LEU A 76 10.94 -11.24 -0.23
CA LEU A 76 10.24 -11.52 1.02
C LEU A 76 8.95 -10.72 1.21
N GLU A 77 8.93 -9.47 0.81
CA GLU A 77 7.78 -8.57 0.96
C GLU A 77 7.23 -8.17 -0.42
N PRO A 78 5.91 -8.25 -0.63
CA PRO A 78 5.31 -7.84 -1.91
C PRO A 78 5.30 -6.32 -2.06
N SER A 79 5.34 -5.85 -3.33
CA SER A 79 5.05 -4.46 -3.67
C SER A 79 3.55 -4.17 -3.55
N LEU A 80 3.18 -2.88 -3.58
CA LEU A 80 1.78 -2.47 -3.60
C LEU A 80 1.06 -3.00 -4.85
N ALA A 81 1.73 -2.94 -6.01
CA ALA A 81 1.19 -3.46 -7.27
C ALA A 81 0.93 -4.97 -7.22
N GLU A 82 1.83 -5.76 -6.61
CA GLU A 82 1.64 -7.21 -6.45
C GLU A 82 0.46 -7.55 -5.54
N MET A 83 0.29 -6.81 -4.43
CA MET A 83 -0.86 -6.97 -3.54
C MET A 83 -2.18 -6.55 -4.22
N LEU A 84 -2.15 -5.48 -5.01
CA LEU A 84 -3.29 -5.03 -5.79
C LEU A 84 -3.67 -6.07 -6.86
N GLN A 85 -2.71 -6.59 -7.62
CA GLN A 85 -2.93 -7.63 -8.63
C GLN A 85 -3.58 -8.88 -8.01
N TYR A 86 -3.07 -9.34 -6.88
CA TYR A 86 -3.66 -10.47 -6.14
C TYR A 86 -5.12 -10.18 -5.76
N SER A 87 -5.38 -8.99 -5.21
CA SER A 87 -6.70 -8.58 -4.75
C SER A 87 -7.71 -8.50 -5.90
N ILE A 88 -7.31 -7.98 -7.06
CA ILE A 88 -8.15 -7.92 -8.27
C ILE A 88 -8.45 -9.32 -8.78
N THR A 89 -7.41 -10.16 -8.93
CA THR A 89 -7.58 -11.54 -9.44
C THR A 89 -8.51 -12.35 -8.53
N ARG A 90 -8.37 -12.21 -7.21
CA ARG A 90 -9.25 -12.87 -6.26
C ARG A 90 -10.70 -12.32 -6.33
N SER A 91 -10.84 -11.02 -6.52
CA SER A 91 -12.17 -10.40 -6.69
C SER A 91 -12.89 -10.90 -7.94
N ASP A 92 -12.18 -11.09 -9.04
CA ASP A 92 -12.71 -11.68 -10.27
C ASP A 92 -13.22 -13.12 -10.05
N LEU A 93 -12.49 -13.92 -9.29
CA LEU A 93 -12.93 -15.27 -8.94
C LEU A 93 -14.21 -15.24 -8.08
N LEU A 94 -14.32 -14.28 -7.16
CA LEU A 94 -15.53 -14.11 -6.33
C LEU A 94 -16.71 -13.61 -7.17
N MET A 95 -16.50 -12.72 -8.13
CA MET A 95 -17.53 -12.28 -9.09
C MET A 95 -18.06 -13.46 -9.91
N ASN A 96 -17.19 -14.36 -10.36
CA ASN A 96 -17.58 -15.59 -11.07
C ASN A 96 -18.41 -16.55 -10.19
N GLN A 97 -18.40 -16.35 -8.86
CA GLN A 97 -19.26 -17.10 -7.91
C GLN A 97 -20.55 -16.35 -7.53
N GLY A 98 -20.84 -15.22 -8.16
CA GLY A 98 -22.09 -14.50 -8.01
C GLY A 98 -22.01 -13.21 -7.21
N CYS A 99 -20.80 -12.68 -6.92
CA CYS A 99 -20.67 -11.32 -6.43
C CYS A 99 -20.97 -10.32 -7.56
N GLU A 100 -21.71 -9.26 -7.28
CA GLU A 100 -22.12 -8.26 -8.28
C GLU A 100 -21.00 -7.26 -8.66
N GLY A 101 -19.96 -7.15 -7.82
CA GLY A 101 -18.85 -6.24 -8.02
C GLY A 101 -17.85 -6.31 -6.86
N PHE A 102 -16.82 -5.45 -6.90
CA PHE A 102 -15.84 -5.33 -5.83
C PHE A 102 -15.52 -3.85 -5.56
N PHE A 103 -14.96 -3.62 -4.39
CA PHE A 103 -14.29 -2.38 -4.00
C PHE A 103 -12.92 -2.75 -3.41
N ILE A 104 -11.88 -2.12 -3.91
CA ILE A 104 -10.51 -2.28 -3.40
C ILE A 104 -9.99 -0.89 -3.02
N MET A 105 -9.35 -0.80 -1.84
CA MET A 105 -8.55 0.33 -1.43
C MET A 105 -7.10 -0.14 -1.34
N ALA A 106 -6.21 0.54 -2.04
CA ALA A 106 -4.77 0.33 -1.99
C ALA A 106 -4.11 1.63 -1.52
N GLU A 107 -3.16 1.54 -0.60
CA GLU A 107 -2.55 2.69 0.07
C GLU A 107 -1.03 2.62 -0.04
N GLY A 108 -0.42 3.66 -0.63
CA GLY A 108 1.01 3.95 -0.58
C GLY A 108 1.37 4.66 0.73
N SER A 109 1.22 3.98 1.86
CA SER A 109 1.30 4.58 3.21
C SER A 109 2.67 5.16 3.56
N GLN A 110 3.73 4.66 2.97
CA GLN A 110 5.11 5.10 3.25
C GLN A 110 5.44 6.47 2.65
N VAL A 111 4.66 6.95 1.69
CA VAL A 111 4.74 8.32 1.15
C VAL A 111 4.55 9.34 2.26
N ASP A 112 3.56 9.13 3.13
CA ASP A 112 3.30 9.97 4.31
C ASP A 112 4.50 9.98 5.26
N TRP A 113 5.10 8.83 5.52
CA TRP A 113 6.24 8.74 6.43
C TRP A 113 7.47 9.45 5.90
N ALA A 114 7.71 9.36 4.59
CA ALA A 114 8.78 10.11 3.94
C ALA A 114 8.59 11.64 4.09
N GLY A 115 7.35 12.11 3.96
CA GLY A 115 6.97 13.49 4.24
C GLY A 115 7.17 13.89 5.70
N HIS A 116 6.82 13.02 6.65
CA HIS A 116 7.02 13.27 8.08
C HIS A 116 8.49 13.45 8.48
N VAL A 117 9.40 12.76 7.81
CA VAL A 117 10.85 12.91 8.06
C VAL A 117 11.54 13.87 7.10
N ASN A 118 10.80 14.49 6.18
CA ASN A 118 11.31 15.42 5.16
C ASN A 118 12.42 14.78 4.32
N ASP A 119 12.29 13.50 3.98
CA ASP A 119 13.25 12.74 3.18
C ASP A 119 12.74 12.63 1.73
N PHE A 120 13.38 13.38 0.84
CA PHE A 120 12.97 13.44 -0.56
C PHE A 120 13.29 12.16 -1.33
N ASP A 121 14.44 11.55 -1.07
CA ASP A 121 14.85 10.32 -1.77
C ASP A 121 13.95 9.15 -1.37
N TYR A 122 13.54 9.08 -0.11
CA TYR A 122 12.54 8.13 0.38
C TYR A 122 11.18 8.39 -0.28
N LEU A 123 10.73 9.66 -0.32
CA LEU A 123 9.47 10.05 -0.92
C LEU A 123 9.36 9.61 -2.39
N ILE A 124 10.44 9.81 -3.18
CA ILE A 124 10.44 9.45 -4.61
C ILE A 124 10.29 7.94 -4.78
N ARG A 125 11.03 7.14 -4.03
CA ARG A 125 10.94 5.67 -4.14
C ARG A 125 9.54 5.14 -3.81
N GLU A 126 8.93 5.64 -2.76
CA GLU A 126 7.57 5.23 -2.39
C GLU A 126 6.51 5.74 -3.37
N MET A 127 6.75 6.91 -3.99
CA MET A 127 5.90 7.40 -5.08
C MET A 127 6.03 6.56 -6.35
N GLU A 128 7.22 6.04 -6.65
CA GLU A 128 7.44 5.13 -7.78
C GLU A 128 6.70 3.79 -7.57
N ASP A 129 6.75 3.18 -6.37
CA ASP A 129 5.96 1.97 -6.04
C ASP A 129 4.45 2.23 -6.11
N PHE A 130 4.00 3.41 -5.66
CA PHE A 130 2.60 3.81 -5.79
C PHE A 130 2.17 4.02 -7.25
N ASP A 131 3.02 4.65 -8.06
CA ASP A 131 2.77 4.89 -9.50
C ASP A 131 2.64 3.57 -10.26
N GLU A 132 3.48 2.57 -9.97
CA GLU A 132 3.35 1.21 -10.54
C GLU A 132 2.00 0.57 -10.21
N ALA A 133 1.48 0.77 -9.00
CA ALA A 133 0.16 0.27 -8.61
C ALA A 133 -0.97 1.02 -9.35
N VAL A 134 -0.81 2.34 -9.54
CA VAL A 134 -1.76 3.16 -10.32
C VAL A 134 -1.77 2.73 -11.78
N ASP A 135 -0.61 2.55 -12.40
CA ASP A 135 -0.49 2.08 -13.79
C ASP A 135 -1.20 0.74 -13.98
N LEU A 136 -0.96 -0.23 -13.09
CA LEU A 136 -1.65 -1.52 -13.10
C LEU A 136 -3.18 -1.34 -13.03
N ALA A 137 -3.67 -0.50 -12.12
CA ALA A 137 -5.10 -0.25 -11.98
C ALA A 137 -5.71 0.36 -13.25
N LEU A 138 -5.00 1.31 -13.89
CA LEU A 138 -5.44 1.96 -15.12
C LEU A 138 -5.44 0.99 -16.32
N GLU A 139 -4.43 0.13 -16.45
CA GLU A 139 -4.39 -0.91 -17.48
C GLU A 139 -5.60 -1.85 -17.37
N ILE A 140 -5.87 -2.35 -16.17
CA ILE A 140 -7.00 -3.23 -15.90
C ILE A 140 -8.34 -2.52 -16.18
N ALA A 141 -8.49 -1.25 -15.77
CA ALA A 141 -9.70 -0.47 -16.05
C ALA A 141 -9.93 -0.24 -17.54
N LYS A 142 -8.85 0.02 -18.31
CA LYS A 142 -8.92 0.14 -19.80
C LYS A 142 -9.41 -1.15 -20.45
N GLU A 143 -8.95 -2.30 -19.98
CA GLU A 143 -9.37 -3.59 -20.53
C GLU A 143 -10.81 -3.94 -20.17
N ARG A 144 -11.22 -3.67 -18.94
CA ARG A 144 -12.53 -4.07 -18.40
C ARG A 144 -13.66 -3.14 -18.80
N GLN A 145 -13.42 -1.83 -18.88
CA GLN A 145 -14.39 -0.77 -19.21
C GLN A 145 -15.62 -0.69 -18.26
N ASP A 146 -15.57 -1.36 -17.12
CA ASP A 146 -16.60 -1.38 -16.07
C ASP A 146 -16.03 -1.01 -14.69
N THR A 147 -14.80 -0.56 -14.65
CA THR A 147 -14.04 -0.30 -13.41
C THR A 147 -13.69 1.18 -13.34
N LEU A 148 -14.11 1.82 -12.25
CA LEU A 148 -13.71 3.19 -11.91
C LEU A 148 -12.44 3.15 -11.07
N VAL A 149 -11.41 3.90 -11.47
CA VAL A 149 -10.20 4.13 -10.70
C VAL A 149 -10.24 5.54 -10.13
N LEU A 150 -10.08 5.66 -8.82
CA LEU A 150 -9.94 6.94 -8.12
C LEU A 150 -8.57 6.99 -7.45
N VAL A 151 -7.82 8.06 -7.71
CA VAL A 151 -6.51 8.30 -7.08
C VAL A 151 -6.60 9.61 -6.31
N THR A 152 -6.28 9.56 -5.03
CA THR A 152 -6.31 10.74 -4.15
C THR A 152 -5.36 10.53 -2.97
N SER A 153 -5.12 11.58 -2.19
CA SER A 153 -4.52 11.51 -0.87
C SER A 153 -5.58 11.92 0.17
N ASP A 154 -5.41 11.54 1.42
CA ASP A 154 -6.21 11.99 2.55
C ASP A 154 -5.76 13.39 3.01
N HIS A 155 -4.45 13.72 2.92
CA HIS A 155 -3.87 15.04 3.23
C HIS A 155 -2.52 15.21 2.54
N GLU A 156 -1.98 16.42 2.66
CA GLU A 156 -0.60 16.75 2.35
C GLU A 156 0.26 16.63 3.62
N VAL A 157 1.53 16.26 3.47
CA VAL A 157 2.49 16.09 4.56
C VAL A 157 3.86 16.70 4.22
N GLY A 158 4.50 17.33 5.21
CA GLY A 158 5.83 17.90 5.07
C GLY A 158 5.87 19.30 4.44
N GLY A 159 4.80 19.75 3.80
CA GLY A 159 4.80 21.02 3.07
C GLY A 159 5.76 21.02 1.89
N LEU A 160 5.73 19.95 1.07
CA LEU A 160 6.61 19.78 -0.08
C LEU A 160 6.43 20.92 -1.09
N LEU A 161 7.52 21.59 -1.45
CA LEU A 161 7.58 22.59 -2.49
C LEU A 161 8.46 22.10 -3.64
N ILE A 162 7.95 22.23 -4.85
CA ILE A 162 8.66 21.94 -6.10
C ILE A 162 8.83 23.25 -6.84
N GLU A 163 10.08 23.68 -7.03
CA GLU A 163 10.39 24.97 -7.64
C GLU A 163 11.39 24.75 -8.81
N PRO A 164 11.35 25.59 -9.86
CA PRO A 164 12.40 25.61 -10.87
C PRO A 164 13.74 25.89 -10.20
N ALA A 165 14.79 25.14 -10.53
CA ALA A 165 16.13 25.38 -10.01
C ALA A 165 16.69 26.75 -10.46
N ASN A 166 16.27 27.21 -11.63
CA ASN A 166 16.55 28.56 -12.13
C ASN A 166 15.24 29.32 -12.37
N PRO A 167 14.87 30.26 -11.48
CA PRO A 167 13.62 31.02 -11.60
C PRO A 167 13.61 32.01 -12.77
N ILE A 168 14.74 32.23 -13.45
CA ILE A 168 14.86 33.21 -14.54
C ILE A 168 14.42 32.61 -15.88
N ASP A 169 14.74 31.36 -16.15
CA ASP A 169 14.41 30.71 -17.44
C ASP A 169 13.19 29.80 -17.41
N ASN A 170 12.60 29.54 -16.23
CA ASN A 170 11.46 28.63 -16.03
C ASN A 170 11.69 27.24 -16.67
N SER A 171 12.94 26.82 -16.87
CA SER A 171 13.19 25.47 -17.37
C SER A 171 12.83 24.46 -16.28
N LEU A 172 12.14 23.40 -16.70
CA LEU A 172 11.81 22.26 -15.83
C LEU A 172 12.89 21.18 -15.89
N ASP A 173 14.01 21.45 -16.57
CA ASP A 173 15.09 20.49 -16.73
C ASP A 173 15.82 20.24 -15.41
N ASP A 174 15.79 21.24 -14.51
CA ASP A 174 16.26 21.09 -13.12
C ASP A 174 15.18 21.61 -12.17
N VAL A 175 14.74 20.80 -11.23
CA VAL A 175 13.82 21.19 -10.16
C VAL A 175 14.52 21.20 -8.81
N LYS A 176 14.12 22.10 -7.95
CA LYS A 176 14.53 22.16 -6.56
C LYS A 176 13.38 21.73 -5.67
N PHE A 177 13.71 20.87 -4.73
CA PHE A 177 12.76 20.40 -3.73
C PHE A 177 13.07 20.99 -2.36
N SER A 178 12.04 21.32 -1.62
CA SER A 178 12.18 21.73 -0.22
C SER A 178 10.93 21.36 0.56
N PHE A 179 11.08 21.13 1.86
CA PHE A 179 9.98 20.93 2.78
C PHE A 179 9.79 22.20 3.63
N ASN A 180 8.55 22.56 3.87
CA ASN A 180 8.21 23.77 4.65
C ASN A 180 7.91 23.49 6.12
N THR A 181 8.03 22.23 6.55
CA THR A 181 7.92 21.84 7.96
C THR A 181 9.30 21.61 8.55
N ALA A 182 9.40 21.57 9.88
CA ALA A 182 10.66 21.30 10.55
C ALA A 182 11.12 19.86 10.31
N VAL A 183 12.42 19.69 10.11
CA VAL A 183 13.03 18.35 9.89
C VAL A 183 12.74 17.42 11.06
N GLY A 184 12.29 16.23 10.76
CA GLY A 184 11.97 15.18 11.74
C GLY A 184 10.66 15.40 12.52
N SER A 185 9.90 16.43 12.16
CA SER A 185 8.59 16.72 12.76
C SER A 185 7.58 17.10 11.68
N GLY A 186 7.73 16.60 10.46
CA GLY A 186 6.82 16.86 9.35
C GLY A 186 5.38 16.78 9.83
N THR A 187 4.64 17.84 9.61
CA THR A 187 3.22 17.94 9.99
C THR A 187 2.36 17.97 8.74
N HIS A 188 1.14 17.53 8.87
CA HIS A 188 0.15 17.69 7.81
C HIS A 188 -0.12 19.17 7.58
N THR A 189 -0.34 19.58 6.35
CA THR A 189 -0.72 20.94 6.00
C THR A 189 -2.16 20.98 5.52
N GLY A 190 -2.73 22.19 5.47
CA GLY A 190 -4.09 22.41 4.97
C GLY A 190 -4.17 22.61 3.44
N VAL A 191 -3.15 22.20 2.70
CA VAL A 191 -3.15 22.30 1.23
C VAL A 191 -4.16 21.30 0.66
N PRO A 192 -5.07 21.73 -0.24
CA PRO A 192 -6.01 20.82 -0.88
C PRO A 192 -5.27 19.76 -1.71
N VAL A 193 -5.68 18.50 -1.57
CA VAL A 193 -5.19 17.39 -2.38
C VAL A 193 -6.12 17.12 -3.55
N PRO A 194 -5.60 16.74 -4.74
CA PRO A 194 -6.42 16.45 -5.91
C PRO A 194 -7.12 15.10 -5.79
N VAL A 195 -8.21 14.95 -6.53
CA VAL A 195 -8.85 13.66 -6.82
C VAL A 195 -8.83 13.47 -8.32
N TYR A 196 -8.22 12.38 -8.75
CA TYR A 196 -8.22 11.95 -10.15
C TYR A 196 -9.19 10.80 -10.33
N ALA A 197 -9.89 10.77 -11.47
CA ALA A 197 -10.83 9.72 -11.81
C ALA A 197 -10.60 9.28 -13.26
N TYR A 198 -10.61 7.97 -13.47
CA TYR A 198 -10.52 7.33 -14.79
C TYR A 198 -11.66 6.33 -14.97
#